data_e237347b89c1b91a45d66e62bfb94f50
#
_entry.id   e237347b89c1b91a45d66e62bfb94f50
#
_cell.length_a   1.000
_cell.length_b   1.000
_cell.length_c   1.000
_cell.angle_alpha   90.00
_cell.angle_beta   90.00
_cell.angle_gamma   90.00
#
_symmetry.space_group_name_H-M   'P 1'
#
loop_
_entity.id
_entity.type
_entity.pdbx_description
1 polymer ?
#
loop_
_entity_poly.entity_id
_entity_poly.type
_entity_poly.pdbx_seq_one_letter_code
_entity_poly.pdbx_strand_id
1 'polypeptide(L)'
;MNHDFFYREWNWIEQLSAAFHVFAANIKPILKVLLIVFLPISILESIINGRMLNAYTVFQQIAQAGVSLSNEADFFQAAYQVLFHSGLTLLVGLFLQPVGTIAIAKMVKQFVTKQEISFGTALGEAFSLMPTIVFSGIIYGVLIFLTSLIIVPGIYLSVAWVFYVYAIGLSDKKGMEPMRYSKALVKGKWWRTFGYLLLLAVIAMLWNSAFQLSYSFFPNARIGNAVYQFLCYFSAAFVTVGEALLFLNREAVTYGIPTEPAAEDAPAESVAGTVEGEPTENEENKE
;
A
#
# COMPACT_ATOMS: atom_id res chain seq x y z
N MET A 1 8.21 -9.83 -17.86
CA MET A 1 7.82 -10.72 -16.76
C MET A 1 7.33 -12.03 -17.36
N ASN A 2 7.64 -13.19 -16.75
CA ASN A 2 7.28 -14.48 -17.33
C ASN A 2 5.76 -14.68 -17.35
N HIS A 3 5.27 -15.34 -18.39
CA HIS A 3 3.85 -15.68 -18.58
C HIS A 3 3.25 -16.41 -17.36
N ASP A 4 4.08 -17.17 -16.62
CA ASP A 4 3.73 -17.95 -15.43
C ASP A 4 3.25 -17.11 -14.23
N PHE A 5 3.50 -15.79 -14.19
CA PHE A 5 3.11 -14.93 -13.06
C PHE A 5 1.61 -14.99 -12.75
N PHE A 6 0.79 -15.12 -13.76
CA PHE A 6 -0.66 -15.13 -13.62
C PHE A 6 -1.27 -16.53 -13.40
N TYR A 7 -0.50 -17.60 -13.64
CA TYR A 7 -1.03 -18.96 -13.67
C TYR A 7 -0.60 -19.83 -12.51
N ARG A 8 0.49 -19.48 -11.79
CA ARG A 8 0.96 -20.23 -10.63
C ARG A 8 1.44 -19.31 -9.52
N GLU A 9 1.40 -19.81 -8.29
CA GLU A 9 2.03 -19.11 -7.18
C GLU A 9 3.54 -19.20 -7.27
N TRP A 10 4.17 -18.05 -7.25
CA TRP A 10 5.61 -17.92 -7.22
C TRP A 10 6.15 -18.21 -5.82
N ASN A 11 7.31 -18.85 -5.75
CA ASN A 11 8.03 -19.05 -4.50
C ASN A 11 8.68 -17.72 -4.01
N TRP A 12 9.22 -17.73 -2.80
CA TRP A 12 9.80 -16.50 -2.20
C TRP A 12 10.97 -15.93 -3.02
N ILE A 13 11.81 -16.79 -3.60
CA ILE A 13 12.98 -16.38 -4.39
C ILE A 13 12.52 -15.72 -5.70
N GLU A 14 11.54 -16.30 -6.37
CA GLU A 14 10.94 -15.75 -7.59
C GLU A 14 10.28 -14.41 -7.30
N GLN A 15 9.49 -14.31 -6.22
CA GLN A 15 8.85 -13.08 -5.78
C GLN A 15 9.88 -11.99 -5.46
N LEU A 16 10.93 -12.33 -4.73
CA LEU A 16 11.97 -11.39 -4.35
C LEU A 16 12.78 -10.93 -5.57
N SER A 17 13.18 -11.85 -6.44
CA SER A 17 13.88 -11.53 -7.70
C SER A 17 13.04 -10.59 -8.58
N ALA A 18 11.73 -10.87 -8.70
CA ALA A 18 10.82 -9.99 -9.41
C ALA A 18 10.71 -8.62 -8.73
N ALA A 19 10.65 -8.55 -7.40
CA ALA A 19 10.60 -7.29 -6.67
C ALA A 19 11.83 -6.41 -6.96
N PHE A 20 13.03 -6.97 -6.93
CA PHE A 20 14.25 -6.25 -7.31
C PHE A 20 14.23 -5.79 -8.76
N HIS A 21 13.83 -6.67 -9.68
CA HIS A 21 13.76 -6.33 -11.11
C HIS A 21 12.74 -5.22 -11.39
N VAL A 22 11.53 -5.33 -10.84
CA VAL A 22 10.46 -4.34 -11.05
C VAL A 22 10.82 -3.01 -10.38
N PHE A 23 11.39 -3.05 -9.17
CA PHE A 23 11.85 -1.85 -8.47
C PHE A 23 12.94 -1.11 -9.28
N ALA A 24 13.98 -1.83 -9.74
CA ALA A 24 15.06 -1.24 -10.54
C ALA A 24 14.57 -0.71 -11.90
N ALA A 25 13.71 -1.46 -12.58
CA ALA A 25 13.14 -1.05 -13.88
C ALA A 25 12.27 0.21 -13.76
N ASN A 26 11.61 0.40 -12.61
CA ASN A 26 10.69 1.51 -12.35
C ASN A 26 11.23 2.54 -11.37
N ILE A 27 12.53 2.58 -11.15
CA ILE A 27 13.13 3.49 -10.17
C ILE A 27 12.81 4.98 -10.44
N LYS A 28 12.77 5.40 -11.71
CA LYS A 28 12.47 6.80 -12.08
C LYS A 28 11.04 7.22 -11.70
N PRO A 29 9.96 6.51 -12.07
CA PRO A 29 8.61 6.85 -11.61
C PRO A 29 8.42 6.67 -10.10
N ILE A 30 9.05 5.68 -9.48
CA ILE A 30 9.03 5.50 -8.02
C ILE A 30 9.68 6.70 -7.31
N LEU A 31 10.84 7.18 -7.78
CA LEU A 31 11.48 8.38 -7.24
C LEU A 31 10.59 9.63 -7.35
N LYS A 32 9.80 9.77 -8.41
CA LYS A 32 8.82 10.88 -8.49
C LYS A 32 7.78 10.81 -7.37
N VAL A 33 7.24 9.61 -7.06
CA VAL A 33 6.33 9.43 -5.92
C VAL A 33 7.03 9.74 -4.61
N LEU A 34 8.27 9.26 -4.43
CA LEU A 34 9.06 9.53 -3.23
C LEU A 34 9.26 11.04 -3.03
N LEU A 35 9.63 11.77 -4.08
CA LEU A 35 9.88 13.21 -3.99
C LEU A 35 8.59 14.03 -3.82
N ILE A 36 7.49 13.65 -4.45
CA ILE A 36 6.25 14.44 -4.43
C ILE A 36 5.39 14.13 -3.21
N VAL A 37 5.33 12.85 -2.80
CA VAL A 37 4.47 12.40 -1.70
C VAL A 37 5.30 12.23 -0.41
N PHE A 38 6.34 11.42 -0.45
CA PHE A 38 7.04 11.02 0.78
C PHE A 38 8.06 12.02 1.28
N LEU A 39 8.64 12.89 0.45
CA LEU A 39 9.53 13.94 0.93
C LEU A 39 8.78 14.97 1.82
N PRO A 40 7.62 15.54 1.43
CA PRO A 40 6.85 16.38 2.34
C PRO A 40 6.44 15.65 3.62
N ILE A 41 6.06 14.37 3.53
CA ILE A 41 5.71 13.55 4.69
C ILE A 41 6.93 13.41 5.63
N SER A 42 8.13 13.11 5.10
CA SER A 42 9.33 12.94 5.90
C SER A 42 9.74 14.22 6.64
N ILE A 43 9.55 15.38 6.01
CA ILE A 43 9.77 16.69 6.64
C ILE A 43 8.75 16.90 7.78
N LEU A 44 7.47 16.63 7.52
CA LEU A 44 6.41 16.75 8.52
C LEU A 44 6.67 15.82 9.71
N GLU A 45 6.99 14.56 9.47
CA GLU A 45 7.31 13.59 10.52
C GLU A 45 8.58 13.98 11.29
N SER A 46 9.59 14.54 10.64
CA SER A 46 10.78 15.03 11.33
C SER A 46 10.47 16.15 12.32
N ILE A 47 9.52 17.04 11.96
CA ILE A 47 9.04 18.11 12.86
C ILE A 47 8.26 17.52 14.03
N ILE A 48 7.33 16.59 13.74
CA ILE A 48 6.50 15.94 14.76
C ILE A 48 7.38 15.14 15.72
N ASN A 49 8.27 14.30 15.21
CA ASN A 49 9.16 13.45 16.00
C ASN A 49 10.15 14.27 16.85
N GLY A 50 10.65 15.38 16.33
CA GLY A 50 11.53 16.27 17.11
C GLY A 50 10.83 16.88 18.33
N ARG A 51 9.54 17.25 18.20
CA ARG A 51 8.74 17.75 19.31
C ARG A 51 8.36 16.64 20.29
N MET A 52 7.98 15.47 19.76
CA MET A 52 7.67 14.30 20.57
C MET A 52 8.87 13.86 21.41
N LEU A 53 10.07 13.81 20.82
CA LEU A 53 11.29 13.41 21.56
C LEU A 53 11.60 14.35 22.72
N ASN A 54 11.47 15.66 22.51
CA ASN A 54 11.66 16.64 23.58
C ASN A 54 10.66 16.44 24.74
N ALA A 55 9.37 16.26 24.40
CA ALA A 55 8.33 15.99 25.40
C ALA A 55 8.56 14.65 26.11
N TYR A 56 8.98 13.62 25.38
CA TYR A 56 9.29 12.32 25.95
C TYR A 56 10.49 12.38 26.92
N THR A 57 11.53 13.17 26.61
CA THR A 57 12.68 13.36 27.51
C THR A 57 12.25 14.01 28.83
N VAL A 58 11.45 15.08 28.77
CA VAL A 58 10.89 15.72 29.97
C VAL A 58 10.03 14.77 30.77
N PHE A 59 9.12 14.04 30.10
CA PHE A 59 8.28 13.01 30.74
C PHE A 59 9.11 11.97 31.48
N GLN A 60 10.15 11.42 30.82
CA GLN A 60 11.05 10.43 31.42
C GLN A 60 11.81 10.96 32.64
N GLN A 61 12.34 12.20 32.55
CA GLN A 61 13.07 12.84 33.65
C GLN A 61 12.17 12.99 34.90
N ILE A 62 10.95 13.48 34.71
CA ILE A 62 10.00 13.63 35.84
C ILE A 62 9.57 12.27 36.38
N ALA A 63 9.29 11.29 35.50
CA ALA A 63 8.89 9.94 35.90
C ALA A 63 9.98 9.24 36.73
N GLN A 64 11.27 9.44 36.38
CA GLN A 64 12.41 8.89 37.12
C GLN A 64 12.68 9.61 38.44
N ALA A 65 12.51 10.94 38.46
CA ALA A 65 12.69 11.77 39.68
C ALA A 65 11.54 11.62 40.70
N GLY A 66 10.41 11.09 40.25
CA GLY A 66 9.16 11.03 41.00
C GLY A 66 8.27 12.26 40.74
N VAL A 67 6.97 12.00 40.57
CA VAL A 67 5.97 13.06 40.42
C VAL A 67 5.67 13.67 41.79
N SER A 68 5.78 15.00 41.90
CA SER A 68 5.52 15.79 43.08
C SER A 68 4.56 16.94 42.76
N LEU A 69 3.97 17.58 43.77
CA LEU A 69 3.08 18.73 43.57
C LEU A 69 3.75 19.90 42.81
N SER A 70 5.09 20.00 42.87
CA SER A 70 5.83 21.03 42.18
C SER A 70 6.07 20.78 40.67
N ASN A 71 6.00 19.51 40.21
CA ASN A 71 6.24 19.14 38.84
C ASN A 71 5.06 18.38 38.18
N GLU A 72 3.93 18.27 38.88
CA GLU A 72 2.75 17.54 38.40
C GLU A 72 2.21 18.13 37.09
N ALA A 73 2.10 19.46 37.01
CA ALA A 73 1.63 20.16 35.82
C ALA A 73 2.56 19.88 34.59
N ASP A 74 3.87 19.93 34.80
CA ASP A 74 4.85 19.64 33.73
C ASP A 74 4.80 18.18 33.28
N PHE A 75 4.56 17.25 34.22
CA PHE A 75 4.37 15.84 33.90
C PHE A 75 3.15 15.62 32.99
N PHE A 76 1.98 16.15 33.35
CA PHE A 76 0.78 16.01 32.54
C PHE A 76 0.90 16.73 31.21
N GLN A 77 1.55 17.90 31.15
CA GLN A 77 1.81 18.60 29.91
C GLN A 77 2.73 17.78 28.99
N ALA A 78 3.81 17.21 29.52
CA ALA A 78 4.72 16.37 28.76
C ALA A 78 4.00 15.09 28.25
N ALA A 79 3.21 14.43 29.10
CA ALA A 79 2.40 13.27 28.71
C ALA A 79 1.41 13.61 27.59
N TYR A 80 0.69 14.73 27.71
CA TYR A 80 -0.21 15.22 26.67
C TYR A 80 0.52 15.47 25.34
N GLN A 81 1.67 16.13 25.38
CA GLN A 81 2.49 16.39 24.20
C GLN A 81 2.94 15.08 23.51
N VAL A 82 3.38 14.09 24.27
CA VAL A 82 3.75 12.77 23.73
C VAL A 82 2.55 12.11 23.05
N LEU A 83 1.40 12.06 23.71
CA LEU A 83 0.17 11.49 23.14
C LEU A 83 -0.30 12.23 21.89
N PHE A 84 -0.30 13.57 21.93
CA PHE A 84 -0.72 14.40 20.81
C PHE A 84 0.17 14.18 19.57
N HIS A 85 1.50 14.23 19.72
CA HIS A 85 2.41 14.03 18.59
C HIS A 85 2.41 12.58 18.10
N SER A 86 2.23 11.60 18.99
CA SER A 86 2.04 10.20 18.59
C SER A 86 0.75 10.03 17.76
N GLY A 87 -0.34 10.70 18.16
CA GLY A 87 -1.58 10.75 17.40
C GLY A 87 -1.40 11.36 16.00
N LEU A 88 -0.64 12.46 15.88
CA LEU A 88 -0.33 13.07 14.58
C LEU A 88 0.47 12.10 13.68
N THR A 89 1.48 11.41 14.21
CA THR A 89 2.25 10.41 13.46
C THR A 89 1.36 9.27 12.97
N LEU A 90 0.43 8.81 13.82
CA LEU A 90 -0.54 7.79 13.47
C LEU A 90 -1.48 8.26 12.35
N LEU A 91 -1.94 9.50 12.37
CA LEU A 91 -2.77 10.07 11.31
C LEU A 91 -2.01 10.15 9.97
N VAL A 92 -0.74 10.56 9.99
CA VAL A 92 0.12 10.55 8.79
C VAL A 92 0.23 9.14 8.22
N GLY A 93 0.50 8.15 9.08
CA GLY A 93 0.61 6.75 8.67
C GLY A 93 -0.68 6.15 8.12
N LEU A 94 -1.83 6.50 8.70
CA LEU A 94 -3.12 5.95 8.26
C LEU A 94 -3.69 6.61 7.01
N PHE A 95 -3.38 7.88 6.76
CA PHE A 95 -4.05 8.64 5.70
C PHE A 95 -3.14 9.09 4.57
N LEU A 96 -1.94 9.57 4.87
CA LEU A 96 -1.05 10.11 3.84
C LEU A 96 -0.16 9.04 3.21
N GLN A 97 0.43 8.15 4.02
CA GLN A 97 1.30 7.09 3.50
C GLN A 97 0.60 6.14 2.52
N PRO A 98 -0.67 5.69 2.74
CA PRO A 98 -1.34 4.81 1.80
C PRO A 98 -1.51 5.37 0.40
N VAL A 99 -1.60 6.71 0.23
CA VAL A 99 -1.66 7.34 -1.09
C VAL A 99 -0.41 7.03 -1.91
N GLY A 100 0.77 7.21 -1.32
CA GLY A 100 2.03 6.87 -1.97
C GLY A 100 2.17 5.37 -2.24
N THR A 101 1.76 4.54 -1.27
CA THR A 101 1.73 3.07 -1.42
C THR A 101 0.84 2.64 -2.58
N ILE A 102 -0.38 3.16 -2.69
CA ILE A 102 -1.31 2.87 -3.79
C ILE A 102 -0.75 3.35 -5.13
N ALA A 103 -0.16 4.56 -5.18
CA ALA A 103 0.44 5.06 -6.41
C ALA A 103 1.56 4.14 -6.92
N ILE A 104 2.46 3.69 -6.03
CA ILE A 104 3.52 2.72 -6.38
C ILE A 104 2.89 1.39 -6.81
N ALA A 105 1.90 0.88 -6.08
CA ALA A 105 1.25 -0.38 -6.41
C ALA A 105 0.55 -0.36 -7.77
N LYS A 106 -0.11 0.76 -8.13
CA LYS A 106 -0.70 0.95 -9.46
C LYS A 106 0.35 0.93 -10.57
N MET A 107 1.50 1.57 -10.36
CA MET A 107 2.61 1.50 -11.32
C MET A 107 3.17 0.08 -11.46
N VAL A 108 3.24 -0.68 -10.35
CA VAL A 108 3.60 -2.11 -10.40
C VAL A 108 2.57 -2.90 -11.23
N LYS A 109 1.27 -2.67 -11.03
CA LYS A 109 0.21 -3.30 -11.82
C LYS A 109 0.35 -2.96 -13.30
N GLN A 110 0.54 -1.70 -13.67
CA GLN A 110 0.77 -1.26 -15.05
C GLN A 110 1.97 -1.97 -15.67
N PHE A 111 3.09 -2.08 -14.94
CA PHE A 111 4.28 -2.79 -15.40
C PHE A 111 4.01 -4.28 -15.64
N VAL A 112 3.33 -4.95 -14.71
CA VAL A 112 2.99 -6.38 -14.79
C VAL A 112 2.06 -6.67 -15.96
N THR A 113 1.07 -5.79 -16.19
CA THR A 113 0.09 -5.90 -17.29
C THR A 113 0.61 -5.35 -18.61
N LYS A 114 1.88 -4.92 -18.68
CA LYS A 114 2.53 -4.33 -19.88
C LYS A 114 1.82 -3.08 -20.40
N GLN A 115 1.16 -2.33 -19.54
CA GLN A 115 0.60 -1.02 -19.84
C GLN A 115 1.67 0.06 -19.72
N GLU A 116 1.43 1.23 -20.33
CA GLU A 116 2.30 2.38 -20.12
C GLU A 116 2.24 2.86 -18.66
N ILE A 117 3.43 3.06 -18.07
CA ILE A 117 3.54 3.52 -16.69
C ILE A 117 3.33 5.02 -16.66
N SER A 118 2.15 5.43 -16.21
CA SER A 118 1.81 6.83 -16.02
C SER A 118 1.84 7.20 -14.53
N PHE A 119 2.87 7.98 -14.14
CA PHE A 119 2.96 8.54 -12.79
C PHE A 119 1.76 9.43 -12.45
N GLY A 120 1.33 10.29 -13.39
CA GLY A 120 0.25 11.26 -13.15
C GLY A 120 -1.10 10.58 -12.92
N THR A 121 -1.44 9.58 -13.73
CA THR A 121 -2.68 8.80 -13.55
C THR A 121 -2.64 7.97 -12.26
N ALA A 122 -1.54 7.27 -11.98
CA ALA A 122 -1.40 6.47 -10.78
C ALA A 122 -1.53 7.31 -9.50
N LEU A 123 -0.93 8.50 -9.48
CA LEU A 123 -1.02 9.41 -8.34
C LEU A 123 -2.41 10.05 -8.23
N GLY A 124 -2.99 10.51 -9.35
CA GLY A 124 -4.33 11.11 -9.37
C GLY A 124 -5.40 10.13 -8.91
N GLU A 125 -5.34 8.89 -9.37
CA GLU A 125 -6.23 7.82 -8.91
C GLU A 125 -6.01 7.47 -7.43
N ALA A 126 -4.77 7.45 -6.94
CA ALA A 126 -4.49 7.23 -5.52
C ALA A 126 -5.11 8.34 -4.66
N PHE A 127 -5.02 9.61 -5.08
CA PHE A 127 -5.68 10.72 -4.40
C PHE A 127 -7.20 10.64 -4.45
N SER A 128 -7.79 10.20 -5.54
CA SER A 128 -9.26 10.03 -5.65
C SER A 128 -9.82 9.00 -4.67
N LEU A 129 -8.98 8.05 -4.23
CA LEU A 129 -9.32 7.03 -3.24
C LEU A 129 -9.23 7.52 -1.78
N MET A 130 -8.80 8.79 -1.54
CA MET A 130 -8.64 9.34 -0.18
C MET A 130 -9.86 9.11 0.73
N PRO A 131 -11.11 9.36 0.31
CA PRO A 131 -12.26 9.10 1.21
C PRO A 131 -12.37 7.62 1.61
N THR A 132 -12.08 6.70 0.69
CA THR A 132 -12.08 5.27 0.96
C THR A 132 -10.93 4.86 1.89
N ILE A 133 -9.73 5.43 1.67
CA ILE A 133 -8.55 5.20 2.51
C ILE A 133 -8.84 5.66 3.94
N VAL A 134 -9.38 6.86 4.12
CA VAL A 134 -9.72 7.43 5.43
C VAL A 134 -10.73 6.53 6.15
N PHE A 135 -11.83 6.20 5.49
CA PHE A 135 -12.88 5.38 6.11
C PHE A 135 -12.40 3.97 6.46
N SER A 136 -11.78 3.28 5.50
CA SER A 136 -11.26 1.92 5.72
C SER A 136 -10.06 1.92 6.67
N GLY A 137 -9.23 2.96 6.64
CA GLY A 137 -8.08 3.13 7.53
C GLY A 137 -8.49 3.33 8.99
N ILE A 138 -9.55 4.09 9.27
CA ILE A 138 -10.11 4.21 10.64
C ILE A 138 -10.56 2.84 11.14
N ILE A 139 -11.34 2.10 10.33
CA ILE A 139 -11.82 0.76 10.71
C ILE A 139 -10.63 -0.17 10.97
N TYR A 140 -9.66 -0.18 10.05
CA TYR A 140 -8.44 -0.98 10.19
C TYR A 140 -7.66 -0.62 11.45
N GLY A 141 -7.44 0.68 11.70
CA GLY A 141 -6.70 1.17 12.86
C GLY A 141 -7.35 0.77 14.18
N VAL A 142 -8.68 0.93 14.29
CA VAL A 142 -9.43 0.51 15.49
C VAL A 142 -9.33 -1.00 15.70
N LEU A 143 -9.53 -1.79 14.65
CA LEU A 143 -9.47 -3.25 14.74
C LEU A 143 -8.07 -3.75 15.11
N ILE A 144 -7.02 -3.20 14.48
CA ILE A 144 -5.63 -3.55 14.82
C ILE A 144 -5.30 -3.13 16.24
N PHE A 145 -5.70 -1.93 16.69
CA PHE A 145 -5.50 -1.48 18.04
C PHE A 145 -6.13 -2.43 19.06
N LEU A 146 -7.40 -2.79 18.89
CA LEU A 146 -8.10 -3.73 19.77
C LEU A 146 -7.46 -5.12 19.79
N THR A 147 -7.01 -5.61 18.64
CA THR A 147 -6.41 -6.95 18.54
C THR A 147 -4.96 -6.98 19.00
N SER A 148 -4.24 -5.86 18.94
CA SER A 148 -2.86 -5.75 19.45
C SER A 148 -2.77 -5.83 20.97
N LEU A 149 -3.87 -5.62 21.69
CA LEU A 149 -3.96 -5.88 23.13
C LEU A 149 -3.72 -7.37 23.46
N ILE A 150 -3.94 -8.24 22.49
CA ILE A 150 -3.65 -9.68 22.58
C ILE A 150 -2.63 -10.01 21.49
N ILE A 151 -1.40 -10.32 21.85
CA ILE A 151 -0.25 -10.47 20.95
C ILE A 151 -0.54 -11.44 19.78
N VAL A 152 -1.05 -12.65 20.10
CA VAL A 152 -1.24 -13.70 19.09
C VAL A 152 -2.31 -13.34 18.04
N PRO A 153 -3.53 -12.92 18.41
CA PRO A 153 -4.50 -12.41 17.44
C PRO A 153 -4.01 -11.18 16.66
N GLY A 154 -3.27 -10.28 17.31
CA GLY A 154 -2.70 -9.09 16.67
C GLY A 154 -1.76 -9.47 15.52
N ILE A 155 -0.81 -10.36 15.74
CA ILE A 155 0.10 -10.86 14.70
C ILE A 155 -0.67 -11.59 13.60
N TYR A 156 -1.63 -12.44 13.97
CA TYR A 156 -2.43 -13.18 13.00
C TYR A 156 -3.20 -12.23 12.07
N LEU A 157 -3.87 -11.22 12.62
CA LEU A 157 -4.69 -10.30 11.85
C LEU A 157 -3.87 -9.29 11.05
N SER A 158 -2.71 -8.85 11.55
CA SER A 158 -1.81 -7.97 10.78
C SER A 158 -1.36 -8.64 9.48
N VAL A 159 -1.03 -9.92 9.51
CA VAL A 159 -0.69 -10.68 8.30
C VAL A 159 -1.93 -10.95 7.43
N ALA A 160 -3.06 -11.29 8.06
CA ALA A 160 -4.30 -11.58 7.32
C ALA A 160 -4.85 -10.35 6.58
N TRP A 161 -4.58 -9.14 7.08
CA TRP A 161 -5.05 -7.89 6.49
C TRP A 161 -3.95 -7.07 5.81
N VAL A 162 -2.76 -7.63 5.61
CA VAL A 162 -1.64 -6.92 4.98
C VAL A 162 -1.98 -6.31 3.62
N PHE A 163 -2.85 -6.95 2.88
CA PHE A 163 -3.25 -6.52 1.54
C PHE A 163 -4.41 -5.52 1.50
N TYR A 164 -4.89 -5.00 2.65
CA TYR A 164 -6.07 -4.14 2.65
C TYR A 164 -5.89 -2.86 1.80
N VAL A 165 -4.69 -2.24 1.84
CA VAL A 165 -4.37 -1.06 1.04
C VAL A 165 -4.35 -1.40 -0.45
N TYR A 166 -3.79 -2.55 -0.82
CA TYR A 166 -3.75 -3.04 -2.21
C TYR A 166 -5.15 -3.39 -2.72
N ALA A 167 -6.00 -3.97 -1.88
CA ALA A 167 -7.40 -4.25 -2.22
C ALA A 167 -8.21 -2.95 -2.49
N ILE A 168 -7.93 -1.85 -1.77
CA ILE A 168 -8.49 -0.54 -2.06
C ILE A 168 -7.95 -0.01 -3.41
N GLY A 169 -6.62 -0.03 -3.57
CA GLY A 169 -5.94 0.64 -4.69
C GLY A 169 -6.00 -0.10 -6.02
N LEU A 170 -6.02 -1.45 -6.00
CA LEU A 170 -5.89 -2.28 -7.20
C LEU A 170 -7.16 -3.06 -7.55
N SER A 171 -8.10 -3.23 -6.60
CA SER A 171 -9.32 -4.03 -6.77
C SER A 171 -10.57 -3.26 -6.33
N ASP A 172 -10.49 -1.94 -6.15
CA ASP A 172 -11.59 -0.99 -5.87
C ASP A 172 -12.51 -1.38 -4.70
N LYS A 173 -11.96 -2.12 -3.71
CA LYS A 173 -12.71 -2.53 -2.53
C LYS A 173 -12.90 -1.36 -1.56
N LYS A 174 -14.06 -1.29 -0.89
CA LYS A 174 -14.45 -0.16 -0.03
C LYS A 174 -14.94 -0.65 1.34
N GLY A 175 -14.88 0.22 2.35
CA GLY A 175 -15.39 -0.06 3.68
C GLY A 175 -14.63 -1.19 4.39
N MET A 176 -15.33 -2.26 4.76
CA MET A 176 -14.76 -3.46 5.37
C MET A 176 -14.35 -4.55 4.37
N GLU A 177 -14.73 -4.41 3.09
CA GLU A 177 -14.39 -5.39 2.06
C GLU A 177 -12.88 -5.57 1.86
N PRO A 178 -12.03 -4.52 1.89
CA PRO A 178 -10.58 -4.68 1.71
C PRO A 178 -9.97 -5.68 2.70
N MET A 179 -10.39 -5.65 3.97
CA MET A 179 -9.90 -6.56 4.99
C MET A 179 -10.40 -7.99 4.77
N ARG A 180 -11.68 -8.15 4.39
CA ARG A 180 -12.25 -9.48 4.03
C ARG A 180 -11.56 -10.07 2.81
N TYR A 181 -11.32 -9.24 1.80
CA TYR A 181 -10.63 -9.63 0.57
C TYR A 181 -9.18 -10.05 0.85
N SER A 182 -8.44 -9.23 1.61
CA SER A 182 -7.09 -9.56 2.05
C SER A 182 -7.04 -10.89 2.80
N LYS A 183 -7.95 -11.07 3.78
CA LYS A 183 -8.06 -12.32 4.54
C LYS A 183 -8.35 -13.52 3.64
N ALA A 184 -9.17 -13.37 2.61
CA ALA A 184 -9.46 -14.45 1.65
C ALA A 184 -8.21 -14.85 0.85
N LEU A 185 -7.41 -13.89 0.38
CA LEU A 185 -6.15 -14.12 -0.33
C LEU A 185 -5.07 -14.78 0.55
N VAL A 186 -5.08 -14.51 1.85
CA VAL A 186 -4.10 -15.09 2.81
C VAL A 186 -4.56 -16.43 3.35
N LYS A 187 -5.86 -16.76 3.27
CA LYS A 187 -6.44 -18.00 3.82
C LYS A 187 -5.73 -19.24 3.24
N GLY A 188 -5.31 -20.13 4.12
CA GLY A 188 -4.57 -21.35 3.76
C GLY A 188 -3.08 -21.15 3.43
N LYS A 189 -2.63 -19.88 3.31
CA LYS A 189 -1.26 -19.53 2.91
C LYS A 189 -0.61 -18.56 3.90
N TRP A 190 -1.12 -18.51 5.13
CA TRP A 190 -0.73 -17.52 6.13
C TRP A 190 0.77 -17.58 6.45
N TRP A 191 1.34 -18.76 6.72
CA TRP A 191 2.76 -18.94 7.01
C TRP A 191 3.66 -18.55 5.85
N ARG A 192 3.21 -18.81 4.63
CA ARG A 192 3.94 -18.42 3.42
C ARG A 192 3.92 -16.91 3.21
N THR A 193 2.80 -16.26 3.54
CA THR A 193 2.70 -14.79 3.55
C THR A 193 3.62 -14.20 4.62
N PHE A 194 3.49 -14.68 5.84
CA PHE A 194 4.28 -14.22 6.97
C PHE A 194 5.79 -14.31 6.69
N GLY A 195 6.25 -15.48 6.20
CA GLY A 195 7.66 -15.67 5.89
C GLY A 195 8.17 -14.74 4.80
N TYR A 196 7.38 -14.46 3.76
CA TYR A 196 7.77 -13.51 2.72
C TYR A 196 7.81 -12.06 3.25
N LEU A 197 6.81 -11.66 4.03
CA LEU A 197 6.80 -10.35 4.70
C LEU A 197 7.98 -10.18 5.64
N LEU A 198 8.32 -11.24 6.39
CA LEU A 198 9.49 -11.24 7.26
C LEU A 198 10.79 -11.05 6.46
N LEU A 199 10.92 -11.71 5.30
CA LEU A 199 12.06 -11.53 4.40
C LEU A 199 12.18 -10.09 3.90
N LEU A 200 11.07 -9.49 3.44
CA LEU A 200 11.04 -8.08 3.04
C LEU A 200 11.39 -7.15 4.21
N ALA A 201 10.85 -7.43 5.40
CA ALA A 201 11.15 -6.66 6.61
C ALA A 201 12.63 -6.72 7.00
N VAL A 202 13.28 -7.89 6.89
CA VAL A 202 14.72 -8.04 7.14
C VAL A 202 15.54 -7.20 6.15
N ILE A 203 15.20 -7.22 4.87
CA ILE A 203 15.87 -6.40 3.86
C ILE A 203 15.70 -4.92 4.17
N ALA A 204 14.47 -4.48 4.48
CA ALA A 204 14.20 -3.10 4.86
C ALA A 204 14.97 -2.69 6.13
N MET A 205 15.04 -3.58 7.13
CA MET A 205 15.80 -3.36 8.36
C MET A 205 17.29 -3.16 8.08
N LEU A 206 17.89 -3.98 7.21
CA LEU A 206 19.29 -3.85 6.81
C LEU A 206 19.55 -2.51 6.10
N TRP A 207 18.66 -2.10 5.19
CA TRP A 207 18.76 -0.82 4.51
C TRP A 207 18.60 0.35 5.48
N ASN A 208 17.60 0.31 6.35
CA ASN A 208 17.36 1.36 7.34
C ASN A 208 18.53 1.49 8.33
N SER A 209 19.15 0.37 8.72
CA SER A 209 20.36 0.38 9.55
C SER A 209 21.54 1.05 8.84
N ALA A 210 21.71 0.79 7.54
CA ALA A 210 22.72 1.49 6.73
C ALA A 210 22.40 2.98 6.57
N PHE A 211 21.12 3.32 6.36
CA PHE A 211 20.69 4.72 6.23
C PHE A 211 20.85 5.53 7.52
N GLN A 212 20.89 4.88 8.68
CA GLN A 212 21.17 5.56 9.95
C GLN A 212 22.51 6.29 9.95
N LEU A 213 23.48 5.83 9.14
CA LEU A 213 24.75 6.53 8.96
C LEU A 213 24.58 7.94 8.39
N SER A 214 23.45 8.23 7.72
CA SER A 214 23.15 9.57 7.19
C SER A 214 23.15 10.66 8.26
N TYR A 215 22.83 10.33 9.52
CA TYR A 215 22.87 11.27 10.62
C TYR A 215 24.27 11.91 10.82
N SER A 216 25.33 11.15 10.56
CA SER A 216 26.70 11.63 10.73
C SER A 216 27.10 12.72 9.74
N PHE A 217 26.37 12.85 8.63
CA PHE A 217 26.67 13.84 7.59
C PHE A 217 25.96 15.18 7.80
N PHE A 218 25.00 15.27 8.73
CA PHE A 218 24.20 16.47 8.95
C PHE A 218 24.40 17.01 10.37
N PRO A 219 25.02 18.21 10.52
CA PRO A 219 25.18 18.84 11.83
C PRO A 219 23.84 19.20 12.49
N ASN A 220 22.83 19.48 11.68
CA ASN A 220 21.48 19.78 12.16
C ASN A 220 20.65 18.50 12.28
N ALA A 221 20.33 18.11 13.51
CA ALA A 221 19.58 16.90 13.83
C ALA A 221 18.21 16.83 13.13
N ARG A 222 17.52 17.96 12.89
CA ARG A 222 16.24 17.98 12.18
C ARG A 222 16.40 17.62 10.71
N ILE A 223 17.43 18.18 10.06
CA ILE A 223 17.74 17.86 8.65
C ILE A 223 18.16 16.40 8.56
N GLY A 224 19.06 15.92 9.43
CA GLY A 224 19.46 14.52 9.48
C GLY A 224 18.29 13.59 9.65
N ASN A 225 17.34 13.91 10.54
CA ASN A 225 16.13 13.10 10.73
C ASN A 225 15.21 13.10 9.49
N ALA A 226 15.02 14.26 8.85
CA ALA A 226 14.18 14.32 7.63
C ALA A 226 14.81 13.50 6.49
N VAL A 227 16.13 13.57 6.31
CA VAL A 227 16.85 12.76 5.31
C VAL A 227 16.75 11.27 5.64
N TYR A 228 16.97 10.90 6.88
CA TYR A 228 16.82 9.50 7.32
C TYR A 228 15.41 8.97 7.07
N GLN A 229 14.37 9.71 7.45
CA GLN A 229 12.99 9.33 7.20
C GLN A 229 12.71 9.18 5.69
N PHE A 230 13.21 10.09 4.87
CA PHE A 230 13.07 9.97 3.42
C PHE A 230 13.75 8.71 2.88
N LEU A 231 14.94 8.37 3.37
CA LEU A 231 15.63 7.12 2.99
C LEU A 231 14.88 5.88 3.49
N CYS A 232 14.24 5.95 4.67
CA CYS A 232 13.35 4.87 5.13
C CYS A 232 12.15 4.68 4.18
N TYR A 233 11.60 5.76 3.62
CA TYR A 233 10.54 5.64 2.59
C TYR A 233 11.05 5.05 1.28
N PHE A 234 12.32 5.22 0.95
CA PHE A 234 12.91 4.51 -0.19
C PHE A 234 12.93 2.99 0.03
N SER A 235 13.30 2.52 1.23
CA SER A 235 13.21 1.10 1.57
C SER A 235 11.77 0.60 1.63
N ALA A 236 10.84 1.41 2.15
CA ALA A 236 9.42 1.10 2.18
C ALA A 236 8.81 0.98 0.77
N ALA A 237 9.28 1.79 -0.19
CA ALA A 237 8.86 1.67 -1.58
C ALA A 237 9.26 0.31 -2.20
N PHE A 238 10.44 -0.22 -1.86
CA PHE A 238 10.83 -1.57 -2.26
C PHE A 238 9.92 -2.64 -1.65
N VAL A 239 9.60 -2.52 -0.35
CA VAL A 239 8.65 -3.42 0.33
C VAL A 239 7.29 -3.35 -0.35
N THR A 240 6.80 -2.15 -0.66
CA THR A 240 5.53 -1.93 -1.39
C THR A 240 5.52 -2.65 -2.75
N VAL A 241 6.62 -2.60 -3.51
CA VAL A 241 6.73 -3.34 -4.78
C VAL A 241 6.63 -4.84 -4.55
N GLY A 242 7.33 -5.37 -3.54
CA GLY A 242 7.27 -6.79 -3.20
C GLY A 242 5.88 -7.25 -2.76
N GLU A 243 5.22 -6.47 -1.91
CA GLU A 243 3.85 -6.77 -1.44
C GLU A 243 2.82 -6.65 -2.57
N ALA A 244 2.94 -5.64 -3.43
CA ALA A 244 2.06 -5.47 -4.60
C ALA A 244 2.19 -6.64 -5.57
N LEU A 245 3.41 -7.13 -5.83
CA LEU A 245 3.63 -8.32 -6.66
C LEU A 245 3.03 -9.58 -6.02
N LEU A 246 3.21 -9.76 -4.72
CA LEU A 246 2.61 -10.89 -4.01
C LEU A 246 1.08 -10.83 -4.05
N PHE A 247 0.50 -9.63 -3.86
CA PHE A 247 -0.93 -9.41 -3.97
C PHE A 247 -1.45 -9.76 -5.37
N LEU A 248 -0.86 -9.18 -6.42
CA LEU A 248 -1.27 -9.40 -7.82
C LEU A 248 -1.13 -10.86 -8.24
N ASN A 249 -0.04 -11.53 -7.85
CA ASN A 249 0.15 -12.96 -8.15
C ASN A 249 -0.94 -13.81 -7.49
N ARG A 250 -1.27 -13.54 -6.22
CA ARG A 250 -2.32 -14.27 -5.51
C ARG A 250 -3.73 -13.99 -6.04
N GLU A 251 -4.01 -12.73 -6.34
CA GLU A 251 -5.28 -12.32 -6.93
C GLU A 251 -5.50 -13.04 -8.26
N ALA A 252 -4.49 -13.02 -9.13
CA ALA A 252 -4.54 -13.70 -10.43
C ALA A 252 -4.74 -15.22 -10.32
N VAL A 253 -4.02 -15.88 -9.41
CA VAL A 253 -4.14 -17.33 -9.19
C VAL A 253 -5.47 -17.71 -8.52
N THR A 254 -6.04 -16.83 -7.68
CA THR A 254 -7.28 -17.13 -6.93
C THR A 254 -8.54 -16.82 -7.72
N TYR A 255 -8.55 -15.69 -8.45
CA TYR A 255 -9.74 -15.17 -9.13
C TYR A 255 -9.62 -15.12 -10.66
N GLY A 256 -8.47 -15.49 -11.21
CA GLY A 256 -8.15 -15.35 -12.62
C GLY A 256 -7.46 -14.02 -12.94
N ILE A 257 -6.97 -13.90 -14.17
CA ILE A 257 -6.37 -12.67 -14.66
C ILE A 257 -7.47 -11.61 -14.67
N PRO A 258 -7.23 -10.38 -14.14
CA PRO A 258 -8.13 -9.29 -14.38
C PRO A 258 -8.21 -9.07 -15.89
N THR A 259 -9.24 -9.58 -16.53
CA THR A 259 -9.59 -9.19 -17.89
C THR A 259 -9.83 -7.68 -17.83
N GLU A 260 -9.32 -6.93 -18.83
CA GLU A 260 -9.76 -5.56 -19.06
C GLU A 260 -11.28 -5.50 -18.87
N PRO A 261 -11.82 -4.43 -18.24
CA PRO A 261 -13.25 -4.25 -18.24
C PRO A 261 -13.70 -4.47 -19.68
N ALA A 262 -14.56 -5.45 -19.89
CA ALA A 262 -15.19 -5.68 -21.17
C ALA A 262 -15.64 -4.31 -21.64
N ALA A 263 -15.21 -3.88 -22.81
CA ALA A 263 -15.60 -2.62 -23.38
C ALA A 263 -17.12 -2.58 -23.29
N GLU A 264 -17.63 -1.80 -22.36
CA GLU A 264 -19.03 -1.61 -22.13
C GLU A 264 -19.54 -0.94 -23.39
N ASP A 265 -20.38 -1.67 -24.12
CA ASP A 265 -21.16 -1.20 -25.23
C ASP A 265 -20.45 -0.62 -26.47
N ALA A 266 -19.90 -1.52 -27.31
CA ALA A 266 -20.06 -1.27 -28.72
C ALA A 266 -21.59 -1.33 -29.03
N PRO A 267 -22.20 -0.24 -29.56
CA PRO A 267 -23.60 -0.31 -29.91
C PRO A 267 -23.80 -1.45 -30.91
N ALA A 268 -24.77 -2.31 -30.63
CA ALA A 268 -25.18 -3.36 -31.52
C ALA A 268 -25.52 -2.75 -32.88
N GLU A 269 -24.62 -2.84 -33.83
CA GLU A 269 -24.96 -2.59 -35.21
C GLU A 269 -26.10 -3.54 -35.57
N SER A 270 -27.26 -2.94 -35.75
CA SER A 270 -28.42 -3.60 -36.28
C SER A 270 -28.10 -4.15 -37.65
N VAL A 271 -27.83 -5.45 -37.69
CA VAL A 271 -27.86 -6.18 -38.97
C VAL A 271 -29.32 -6.27 -39.40
N ALA A 272 -29.77 -5.18 -40.03
CA ALA A 272 -30.96 -5.22 -40.86
C ALA A 272 -30.60 -6.00 -42.13
N GLY A 273 -30.72 -7.29 -42.05
CA GLY A 273 -30.67 -8.17 -43.22
C GLY A 273 -31.87 -7.93 -44.06
N THR A 274 -31.69 -7.25 -45.20
CA THR A 274 -32.61 -7.25 -46.33
C THR A 274 -32.76 -8.69 -46.83
N VAL A 275 -33.90 -9.25 -46.52
CA VAL A 275 -34.39 -10.47 -47.24
C VAL A 275 -35.00 -9.95 -48.55
N GLU A 276 -34.23 -10.00 -49.64
CA GLU A 276 -34.77 -9.94 -50.96
C GLU A 276 -35.48 -11.26 -51.28
N GLY A 277 -36.79 -11.18 -51.49
CA GLY A 277 -37.57 -12.29 -51.95
C GLY A 277 -37.34 -12.56 -53.42
N GLU A 278 -36.97 -13.77 -53.75
CA GLU A 278 -37.07 -14.32 -55.09
C GLU A 278 -38.52 -14.66 -55.41
N PRO A 279 -39.04 -14.28 -56.63
CA PRO A 279 -40.37 -14.69 -57.05
C PRO A 279 -40.28 -16.12 -57.67
N THR A 280 -40.98 -17.05 -57.10
CA THR A 280 -41.26 -18.35 -57.73
C THR A 280 -42.25 -18.19 -58.87
N GLU A 281 -41.76 -18.38 -60.06
CA GLU A 281 -42.58 -18.57 -61.27
C GLU A 281 -43.43 -19.85 -61.17
N ASN A 282 -44.73 -19.61 -61.45
CA ASN A 282 -45.66 -20.68 -61.66
C ASN A 282 -45.51 -21.23 -63.06
N GLU A 283 -45.34 -22.50 -63.20
CA GLU A 283 -45.71 -23.19 -64.42
C GLU A 283 -47.01 -24.03 -64.21
N GLU A 284 -48.00 -23.57 -64.96
CA GLU A 284 -49.18 -24.29 -65.37
C GLU A 284 -48.81 -25.60 -66.03
N ASN A 285 -49.53 -26.68 -65.79
CA ASN A 285 -50.26 -27.35 -66.83
C ASN A 285 -50.93 -28.66 -66.37
N LYS A 286 -52.23 -28.75 -66.71
CA LYS A 286 -52.96 -29.87 -67.32
C LYS A 286 -53.12 -31.15 -66.48
N GLU A 287 -54.19 -31.61 -66.37
CA GLU A 287 -55.48 -31.95 -66.91
C GLU A 287 -56.45 -32.41 -65.80
#